data_672bd2cf8fbf69107ccb292d47445eb7
#
_entry.id   672bd2cf8fbf69107ccb292d47445eb7
#
_cell.length_a   1.000
_cell.length_b   1.000
_cell.length_c   1.000
_cell.angle_alpha   90.00
_cell.angle_beta   90.00
_cell.angle_gamma   90.00
#
_symmetry.space_group_name_H-M   'P 1'
#
loop_
_entity.id
_entity.type
_entity.pdbx_description
1 polymer ?
#
loop_
_entity_poly.entity_id
_entity_poly.type
_entity_poly.pdbx_seq_one_letter_code
_entity_poly.pdbx_strand_id
1 'polypeptide(L)'
;MSTTPHRRLKYIWFLKLLVGLLLLYFLYRNIYQKQHLIEVFSSASLKYLLLGFLFLFVNFLVQFIKWRYILRTYDRHIPNSLVVKSLLFGVTLGFITPGNLGELARALYFKNYDRLVITGLNVVDKFSSILVFTTVGLFSLNYLFINNFTWEGWVGVSLTMFNFLVLLMLWVLALNPHWLPKLFEKLNWKANKSQWIKNLFRGVQHLRRRDSLIILTISMVWLIVIIIQYHLIILAFEKVNFTHSFLAVSAALFTKVVLPISIGDLGIREGATVYYYSLFAVSHTAAFNTALLIFIINFFIPAIIGSYFVFSLTWEKSKNQTAKELS
;
A
#
# COMPACT_ATOMS: atom_id res chain seq x y z
N MET A 1 -24.31 29.58 5.15
CA MET A 1 -23.86 28.60 6.18
C MET A 1 -22.55 27.95 5.72
N SER A 2 -21.41 28.50 6.13
CA SER A 2 -20.08 27.96 5.79
C SER A 2 -19.74 26.82 6.77
N THR A 3 -19.88 25.59 6.31
CA THR A 3 -19.41 24.43 7.07
C THR A 3 -17.88 24.49 7.19
N THR A 4 -17.38 24.59 8.42
CA THR A 4 -15.95 24.63 8.71
C THR A 4 -15.23 23.42 8.07
N PRO A 5 -14.01 23.59 7.53
CA PRO A 5 -13.30 22.53 6.79
C PRO A 5 -13.11 21.22 7.61
N HIS A 6 -13.06 21.32 8.94
CA HIS A 6 -12.99 20.17 9.87
C HIS A 6 -14.24 19.29 9.86
N ARG A 7 -15.44 19.84 9.66
CA ARG A 7 -16.68 19.03 9.56
C ARG A 7 -16.73 18.25 8.25
N ARG A 8 -16.37 18.85 7.12
CA ARG A 8 -16.34 18.16 5.80
C ARG A 8 -15.39 16.96 5.79
N LEU A 9 -14.22 17.09 6.39
CA LEU A 9 -13.25 15.98 6.50
C LEU A 9 -13.80 14.80 7.32
N LYS A 10 -14.51 15.06 8.43
CA LYS A 10 -15.15 14.01 9.23
C LYS A 10 -16.24 13.26 8.46
N TYR A 11 -17.08 13.98 7.69
CA TYR A 11 -18.13 13.35 6.87
C TYR A 11 -17.56 12.49 5.75
N ILE A 12 -16.52 12.94 5.07
CA ILE A 12 -15.84 12.16 4.00
C ILE A 12 -15.22 10.90 4.59
N TRP A 13 -14.59 10.99 5.75
CA TRP A 13 -14.00 9.82 6.44
C TRP A 13 -15.09 8.81 6.83
N PHE A 14 -16.19 9.29 7.42
CA PHE A 14 -17.31 8.42 7.80
C PHE A 14 -17.96 7.76 6.58
N LEU A 15 -18.17 8.51 5.50
CA LEU A 15 -18.71 7.98 4.25
C LEU A 15 -17.83 6.86 3.67
N LYS A 16 -16.51 7.04 3.66
CA LYS A 16 -15.56 6.02 3.17
C LYS A 16 -15.53 4.78 4.06
N LEU A 17 -15.64 4.94 5.37
CA LEU A 17 -15.80 3.82 6.31
C LEU A 17 -17.10 3.06 6.02
N LEU A 18 -18.20 3.79 5.86
CA LEU A 18 -19.50 3.21 5.54
C LEU A 18 -19.45 2.43 4.21
N VAL A 19 -18.86 3.00 3.17
CA VAL A 19 -18.69 2.31 1.87
C VAL A 19 -17.87 1.03 2.03
N GLY A 20 -16.76 1.06 2.78
CA GLY A 20 -15.96 -0.14 3.05
C GLY A 20 -16.75 -1.23 3.78
N LEU A 21 -17.49 -0.85 4.82
CA LEU A 21 -18.34 -1.77 5.59
C LEU A 21 -19.50 -2.33 4.75
N LEU A 22 -20.13 -1.50 3.92
CA LEU A 22 -21.19 -1.96 3.01
C LEU A 22 -20.67 -2.94 1.96
N LEU A 23 -19.47 -2.69 1.39
CA LEU A 23 -18.82 -3.63 0.47
C LEU A 23 -18.49 -4.95 1.15
N LEU A 24 -17.95 -4.93 2.37
CA LEU A 24 -17.68 -6.15 3.13
C LEU A 24 -18.98 -6.90 3.46
N TYR A 25 -20.03 -6.19 3.89
CA TYR A 25 -21.33 -6.80 4.17
C TYR A 25 -21.94 -7.44 2.93
N PHE A 26 -21.89 -6.75 1.79
CA PHE A 26 -22.40 -7.27 0.51
C PHE A 26 -21.62 -8.52 0.05
N LEU A 27 -20.29 -8.49 0.14
CA LEU A 27 -19.43 -9.63 -0.16
C LEU A 27 -19.72 -10.79 0.79
N TYR A 28 -19.78 -10.54 2.10
CA TYR A 28 -20.09 -11.53 3.11
C TYR A 28 -21.45 -12.19 2.82
N ARG A 29 -22.51 -11.40 2.58
CA ARG A 29 -23.85 -11.92 2.29
C ARG A 29 -23.87 -12.81 1.05
N ASN A 30 -23.22 -12.39 -0.03
CA ASN A 30 -23.18 -13.17 -1.27
C ASN A 30 -22.41 -14.49 -1.13
N ILE A 31 -21.34 -14.49 -0.32
CA ILE A 31 -20.52 -15.67 -0.08
C ILE A 31 -21.21 -16.59 0.94
N TYR A 32 -21.75 -16.04 2.04
CA TYR A 32 -22.40 -16.79 3.11
C TYR A 32 -23.62 -17.59 2.62
N GLN A 33 -24.39 -17.04 1.69
CA GLN A 33 -25.54 -17.76 1.10
C GLN A 33 -25.13 -18.97 0.25
N LYS A 34 -23.87 -19.08 -0.15
CA LYS A 34 -23.39 -20.16 -1.04
C LYS A 34 -22.53 -21.21 -0.34
N GLN A 35 -21.85 -20.87 0.77
CA GLN A 35 -20.94 -21.79 1.48
C GLN A 35 -20.76 -21.37 2.95
N HIS A 36 -20.68 -22.33 3.87
CA HIS A 36 -20.41 -22.07 5.29
C HIS A 36 -18.95 -21.64 5.50
N LEU A 37 -18.70 -20.34 5.71
CA LEU A 37 -17.36 -19.78 5.96
C LEU A 37 -16.61 -20.49 7.09
N ILE A 38 -17.32 -20.83 8.18
CA ILE A 38 -16.73 -21.48 9.37
C ILE A 38 -16.23 -22.90 9.04
N GLU A 39 -16.98 -23.67 8.24
CA GLU A 39 -16.56 -25.01 7.82
C GLU A 39 -15.30 -24.98 6.95
N VAL A 40 -15.19 -24.00 6.06
CA VAL A 40 -13.98 -23.81 5.24
C VAL A 40 -12.77 -23.45 6.11
N PHE A 41 -12.95 -22.67 7.18
CA PHE A 41 -11.88 -22.39 8.14
C PHE A 41 -11.46 -23.61 8.94
N SER A 42 -12.40 -24.46 9.35
CA SER A 42 -12.12 -25.67 10.13
C SER A 42 -11.36 -26.74 9.33
N SER A 43 -11.53 -26.75 8.00
CA SER A 43 -10.83 -27.64 7.09
C SER A 43 -9.49 -27.09 6.56
N ALA A 44 -9.14 -25.86 6.95
CA ALA A 44 -7.94 -25.19 6.44
C ALA A 44 -6.65 -25.88 6.92
N SER A 45 -5.68 -26.03 6.02
CA SER A 45 -4.38 -26.60 6.34
C SER A 45 -3.55 -25.66 7.23
N LEU A 46 -3.38 -26.05 8.51
CA LEU A 46 -2.64 -25.28 9.51
C LEU A 46 -1.19 -24.98 9.06
N LYS A 47 -0.56 -25.92 8.34
CA LYS A 47 0.81 -25.75 7.80
C LYS A 47 0.90 -24.48 6.94
N TYR A 48 0.02 -24.30 5.99
CA TYR A 48 0.04 -23.16 5.07
C TYR A 48 -0.37 -21.86 5.77
N LEU A 49 -1.28 -21.91 6.74
CA LEU A 49 -1.63 -20.75 7.57
C LEU A 49 -0.43 -20.27 8.38
N LEU A 50 0.30 -21.18 9.04
CA LEU A 50 1.51 -20.85 9.79
C LEU A 50 2.62 -20.28 8.89
N LEU A 51 2.82 -20.85 7.70
CA LEU A 51 3.76 -20.31 6.72
C LEU A 51 3.35 -18.90 6.28
N GLY A 52 2.08 -18.70 5.95
CA GLY A 52 1.54 -17.38 5.58
C GLY A 52 1.70 -16.35 6.71
N PHE A 53 1.52 -16.77 7.96
CA PHE A 53 1.77 -15.92 9.14
C PHE A 53 3.27 -15.58 9.30
N LEU A 54 4.15 -16.55 9.08
CA LEU A 54 5.60 -16.32 9.14
C LEU A 54 6.06 -15.26 8.11
N PHE A 55 5.39 -15.20 6.96
CA PHE A 55 5.64 -14.19 5.95
C PHE A 55 5.32 -12.75 6.41
N LEU A 56 4.60 -12.54 7.50
CA LEU A 56 4.47 -11.23 8.16
C LEU A 56 5.86 -10.65 8.48
N PHE A 57 6.73 -11.46 9.08
CA PHE A 57 8.08 -11.02 9.45
C PHE A 57 8.93 -10.72 8.21
N VAL A 58 8.85 -11.57 7.17
CA VAL A 58 9.55 -11.34 5.90
C VAL A 58 9.06 -10.04 5.23
N ASN A 59 7.75 -9.84 5.19
CA ASN A 59 7.12 -8.62 4.65
C ASN A 59 7.59 -7.37 5.40
N PHE A 60 7.55 -7.40 6.73
CA PHE A 60 8.01 -6.29 7.56
C PHE A 60 9.52 -6.04 7.40
N LEU A 61 10.33 -7.10 7.31
CA LEU A 61 11.78 -6.99 7.09
C LEU A 61 12.11 -6.31 5.77
N VAL A 62 11.44 -6.69 4.67
CA VAL A 62 11.66 -6.05 3.36
C VAL A 62 11.28 -4.57 3.38
N GLN A 63 10.14 -4.23 4.01
CA GLN A 63 9.74 -2.84 4.19
C GLN A 63 10.74 -2.06 5.07
N PHE A 64 11.24 -2.68 6.14
CA PHE A 64 12.27 -2.10 6.99
C PHE A 64 13.57 -1.84 6.22
N ILE A 65 14.06 -2.81 5.44
CA ILE A 65 15.27 -2.66 4.62
C ILE A 65 15.10 -1.52 3.62
N LYS A 66 13.94 -1.45 2.95
CA LYS A 66 13.62 -0.40 1.98
C LYS A 66 13.62 0.98 2.63
N TRP A 67 12.86 1.14 3.71
CA TRP A 67 12.72 2.42 4.40
C TRP A 67 14.05 2.87 5.04
N ARG A 68 14.79 1.96 5.65
CA ARG A 68 16.13 2.21 6.16
C ARG A 68 17.09 2.68 5.06
N TYR A 69 17.06 2.02 3.89
CA TYR A 69 17.89 2.42 2.76
C TYR A 69 17.58 3.85 2.33
N ILE A 70 16.30 4.16 2.11
CA ILE A 70 15.84 5.49 1.71
C ILE A 70 16.27 6.56 2.74
N LEU A 71 16.05 6.33 4.02
CA LEU A 71 16.45 7.27 5.07
C LEU A 71 17.97 7.50 5.10
N ARG A 72 18.76 6.47 4.86
CA ARG A 72 20.23 6.55 4.86
C ARG A 72 20.82 7.28 3.66
N THR A 73 20.06 7.53 2.61
CA THR A 73 20.46 8.45 1.54
C THR A 73 20.48 9.90 2.02
N TYR A 74 19.68 10.22 3.03
CA TYR A 74 19.63 11.54 3.65
C TYR A 74 20.60 11.66 4.83
N ASP A 75 20.51 10.74 5.81
CA ASP A 75 21.43 10.70 6.96
C ASP A 75 21.75 9.25 7.36
N ARG A 76 23.05 8.90 7.32
CA ARG A 76 23.56 7.56 7.63
C ARG A 76 23.44 7.18 9.12
N HIS A 77 23.32 8.17 10.01
CA HIS A 77 23.29 8.00 11.46
C HIS A 77 21.89 7.73 12.03
N ILE A 78 20.86 7.74 11.19
CA ILE A 78 19.47 7.44 11.64
C ILE A 78 19.45 6.04 12.27
N PRO A 79 19.06 5.93 13.57
CA PRO A 79 19.07 4.67 14.27
C PRO A 79 17.97 3.71 13.78
N ASN A 80 18.28 2.42 13.74
CA ASN A 80 17.33 1.39 13.29
C ASN A 80 16.05 1.36 14.12
N SER A 81 16.13 1.64 15.42
CA SER A 81 14.96 1.72 16.29
C SER A 81 13.96 2.80 15.83
N LEU A 82 14.46 3.95 15.37
CA LEU A 82 13.63 5.03 14.84
C LEU A 82 12.97 4.64 13.52
N VAL A 83 13.68 3.90 12.66
CA VAL A 83 13.13 3.34 11.41
C VAL A 83 11.96 2.41 11.70
N VAL A 84 12.12 1.44 12.62
CA VAL A 84 11.06 0.49 13.01
C VAL A 84 9.87 1.23 13.60
N LYS A 85 10.10 2.12 14.56
CA LYS A 85 9.03 2.90 15.21
C LYS A 85 8.24 3.74 14.20
N SER A 86 8.93 4.41 13.27
CA SER A 86 8.28 5.22 12.24
C SER A 86 7.47 4.39 11.25
N LEU A 87 7.92 3.16 10.91
CA LEU A 87 7.15 2.23 10.08
C LEU A 87 5.84 1.83 10.76
N LEU A 88 5.92 1.32 12.00
CA LEU A 88 4.74 0.89 12.76
C LEU A 88 3.76 2.05 12.99
N PHE A 89 4.28 3.23 13.34
CA PHE A 89 3.48 4.45 13.43
C PHE A 89 2.75 4.77 12.12
N GLY A 90 3.46 4.67 10.98
CA GLY A 90 2.88 4.91 9.66
C GLY A 90 1.81 3.89 9.31
N VAL A 91 2.03 2.60 9.57
CA VAL A 91 1.03 1.54 9.32
C VAL A 91 -0.24 1.79 10.11
N THR A 92 -0.13 2.16 11.39
CA THR A 92 -1.30 2.48 12.23
C THR A 92 -2.10 3.66 11.68
N LEU A 93 -1.43 4.75 11.30
CA LEU A 93 -2.13 5.89 10.71
C LEU A 93 -2.64 5.60 9.30
N GLY A 94 -1.94 4.78 8.54
CA GLY A 94 -2.40 4.28 7.24
C GLY A 94 -3.67 3.45 7.36
N PHE A 95 -3.74 2.59 8.38
CA PHE A 95 -4.90 1.74 8.65
C PHE A 95 -6.20 2.55 8.84
N ILE A 96 -6.14 3.69 9.53
CA ILE A 96 -7.31 4.54 9.81
C ILE A 96 -7.59 5.59 8.73
N THR A 97 -6.74 5.69 7.69
CA THR A 97 -6.89 6.69 6.63
C THR A 97 -7.18 6.06 5.27
N PRO A 98 -8.01 6.70 4.44
CA PRO A 98 -8.30 6.20 3.10
C PRO A 98 -7.04 6.13 2.24
N GLY A 99 -6.90 5.05 1.45
CA GLY A 99 -5.76 4.86 0.55
C GLY A 99 -4.41 4.83 1.26
N ASN A 100 -4.39 4.49 2.55
CA ASN A 100 -3.18 4.44 3.38
C ASN A 100 -2.37 5.76 3.40
N LEU A 101 -3.03 6.91 3.20
CA LEU A 101 -2.37 8.22 3.19
C LEU A 101 -1.72 8.57 4.54
N GLY A 102 -2.23 8.03 5.64
CA GLY A 102 -1.66 8.22 6.98
C GLY A 102 -0.23 7.69 7.11
N GLU A 103 0.21 6.78 6.24
CA GLU A 103 1.60 6.36 6.23
C GLU A 103 2.56 7.51 5.90
N LEU A 104 2.13 8.56 5.19
CA LEU A 104 2.94 9.76 4.96
C LEU A 104 3.28 10.49 6.27
N ALA A 105 2.50 10.27 7.32
CA ALA A 105 2.76 10.83 8.63
C ALA A 105 3.96 10.19 9.37
N ARG A 106 4.64 9.17 8.81
CA ARG A 106 5.89 8.61 9.36
C ARG A 106 6.90 9.69 9.73
N ALA A 107 6.96 10.77 8.96
CA ALA A 107 7.84 11.91 9.18
C ALA A 107 7.59 12.60 10.54
N LEU A 108 6.39 12.52 11.10
CA LEU A 108 6.09 13.14 12.42
C LEU A 108 6.87 12.48 13.56
N TYR A 109 7.31 11.26 13.38
CA TYR A 109 8.10 10.53 14.37
C TYR A 109 9.55 11.02 14.47
N PHE A 110 10.05 11.72 13.44
CA PHE A 110 11.42 12.25 13.36
C PHE A 110 11.52 13.67 13.96
N LYS A 111 11.61 13.76 15.31
CA LYS A 111 11.58 15.06 16.02
C LYS A 111 12.82 15.92 15.74
N ASN A 112 13.99 15.29 15.59
CA ASN A 112 15.30 15.94 15.45
C ASN A 112 15.77 16.06 13.99
N TYR A 113 14.89 15.80 13.00
CA TYR A 113 15.20 15.82 11.57
C TYR A 113 14.23 16.74 10.83
N ASP A 114 14.61 17.18 9.63
CA ASP A 114 13.69 17.95 8.79
C ASP A 114 12.55 17.04 8.30
N ARG A 115 11.38 17.25 8.91
CA ARG A 115 10.18 16.45 8.62
C ARG A 115 9.71 16.56 7.18
N LEU A 116 9.93 17.70 6.51
CA LEU A 116 9.54 17.89 5.12
C LEU A 116 10.43 17.06 4.19
N VAL A 117 11.73 17.00 4.46
CA VAL A 117 12.66 16.12 3.75
C VAL A 117 12.26 14.66 3.93
N ILE A 118 11.99 14.22 5.17
CA ILE A 118 11.53 12.84 5.46
C ILE A 118 10.20 12.53 4.76
N THR A 119 9.27 13.50 4.69
CA THR A 119 8.02 13.35 3.95
C THR A 119 8.28 13.15 2.44
N GLY A 120 9.20 13.92 1.86
CA GLY A 120 9.62 13.74 0.47
C GLY A 120 10.20 12.36 0.20
N LEU A 121 11.03 11.84 1.10
CA LEU A 121 11.56 10.48 1.03
C LEU A 121 10.44 9.41 1.15
N ASN A 122 9.45 9.65 1.98
CA ASN A 122 8.28 8.76 2.12
C ASN A 122 7.42 8.75 0.85
N VAL A 123 7.30 9.88 0.15
CA VAL A 123 6.65 9.94 -1.18
C VAL A 123 7.39 9.06 -2.18
N VAL A 124 8.74 9.07 -2.18
CA VAL A 124 9.55 8.18 -3.04
C VAL A 124 9.30 6.70 -2.68
N ASP A 125 9.25 6.36 -1.40
CA ASP A 125 8.93 5.00 -0.92
C ASP A 125 7.58 4.51 -1.48
N LYS A 126 6.55 5.35 -1.37
CA LYS A 126 5.20 5.04 -1.87
C LYS A 126 5.15 4.96 -3.39
N PHE A 127 5.72 5.95 -4.07
CA PHE A 127 5.73 6.01 -5.54
C PHE A 127 6.41 4.79 -6.15
N SER A 128 7.55 4.36 -5.61
CA SER A 128 8.26 3.18 -6.10
C SER A 128 7.43 1.89 -5.94
N SER A 129 6.71 1.74 -4.84
CA SER A 129 5.80 0.60 -4.63
C SER A 129 4.62 0.63 -5.58
N ILE A 130 3.97 1.79 -5.72
CA ILE A 130 2.85 1.99 -6.63
C ILE A 130 3.28 1.68 -8.08
N LEU A 131 4.44 2.17 -8.52
CA LEU A 131 4.94 1.93 -9.86
C LEU A 131 5.15 0.44 -10.15
N VAL A 132 5.78 -0.28 -9.22
CA VAL A 132 6.01 -1.73 -9.36
C VAL A 132 4.68 -2.49 -9.38
N PHE A 133 3.75 -2.19 -8.47
CA PHE A 133 2.43 -2.84 -8.41
C PHE A 133 1.62 -2.55 -9.67
N THR A 134 1.64 -1.32 -10.16
CA THR A 134 0.99 -0.92 -11.41
C THR A 134 1.60 -1.65 -12.60
N THR A 135 2.92 -1.76 -12.67
CA THR A 135 3.59 -2.44 -13.79
C THR A 135 3.17 -3.90 -13.87
N VAL A 136 3.38 -4.67 -12.80
CA VAL A 136 3.06 -6.10 -12.79
C VAL A 136 1.55 -6.34 -12.88
N GLY A 137 0.75 -5.49 -12.22
CA GLY A 137 -0.71 -5.57 -12.25
C GLY A 137 -1.30 -5.30 -13.62
N LEU A 138 -0.80 -4.31 -14.36
CA LEU A 138 -1.25 -4.05 -15.74
C LEU A 138 -0.88 -5.19 -16.69
N PHE A 139 0.31 -5.78 -16.54
CA PHE A 139 0.67 -6.98 -17.30
C PHE A 139 -0.30 -8.13 -17.01
N SER A 140 -0.61 -8.38 -15.75
CA SER A 140 -1.55 -9.43 -15.33
C SER A 140 -2.95 -9.15 -15.85
N LEU A 141 -3.43 -7.90 -15.78
CA LEU A 141 -4.73 -7.52 -16.34
C LEU A 141 -4.80 -7.68 -17.84
N ASN A 142 -3.80 -7.23 -18.59
CA ASN A 142 -3.75 -7.40 -20.03
C ASN A 142 -3.84 -8.89 -20.40
N TYR A 143 -3.08 -9.75 -19.70
CA TYR A 143 -3.15 -11.20 -19.91
C TYR A 143 -4.55 -11.74 -19.62
N LEU A 144 -5.18 -11.36 -18.51
CA LEU A 144 -6.51 -11.81 -18.13
C LEU A 144 -7.57 -11.32 -19.12
N PHE A 145 -7.50 -10.07 -19.57
CA PHE A 145 -8.45 -9.52 -20.54
C PHE A 145 -8.35 -10.22 -21.89
N ILE A 146 -7.15 -10.43 -22.42
CA ILE A 146 -6.96 -11.09 -23.72
C ILE A 146 -7.48 -12.54 -23.70
N ASN A 147 -7.31 -13.25 -22.56
CA ASN A 147 -7.69 -14.67 -22.51
C ASN A 147 -9.15 -14.93 -22.09
N ASN A 148 -9.80 -13.99 -21.41
CA ASN A 148 -11.17 -14.21 -20.88
C ASN A 148 -12.26 -13.43 -21.60
N PHE A 149 -11.90 -12.47 -22.46
CA PHE A 149 -12.88 -11.65 -23.18
C PHE A 149 -12.63 -11.71 -24.69
N THR A 150 -13.69 -11.85 -25.47
CA THR A 150 -13.65 -11.81 -26.94
C THR A 150 -13.60 -10.35 -27.40
N TRP A 151 -12.39 -9.81 -27.59
CA TRP A 151 -12.19 -8.48 -28.14
C TRP A 151 -11.74 -8.54 -29.59
N GLU A 152 -12.09 -7.52 -30.37
CA GLU A 152 -11.41 -7.33 -31.65
C GLU A 152 -9.92 -7.11 -31.41
N GLY A 153 -9.05 -7.84 -32.11
CA GLY A 153 -7.60 -7.88 -31.84
C GLY A 153 -6.92 -6.52 -31.77
N TRP A 154 -7.41 -5.52 -32.55
CA TRP A 154 -6.87 -4.16 -32.53
C TRP A 154 -7.11 -3.42 -31.20
N VAL A 155 -8.22 -3.69 -30.49
CA VAL A 155 -8.50 -3.08 -29.16
C VAL A 155 -7.49 -3.54 -28.13
N GLY A 156 -7.22 -4.85 -28.10
CA GLY A 156 -6.23 -5.42 -27.17
C GLY A 156 -4.81 -4.87 -27.42
N VAL A 157 -4.42 -4.76 -28.70
CA VAL A 157 -3.12 -4.17 -29.08
C VAL A 157 -3.03 -2.70 -28.67
N SER A 158 -4.06 -1.90 -28.97
CA SER A 158 -4.09 -0.48 -28.63
C SER A 158 -4.00 -0.24 -27.12
N LEU A 159 -4.76 -1.01 -26.32
CA LEU A 159 -4.72 -0.94 -24.86
C LEU A 159 -3.34 -1.31 -24.32
N THR A 160 -2.72 -2.36 -24.84
CA THR A 160 -1.38 -2.80 -24.44
C THR A 160 -0.32 -1.75 -24.79
N MET A 161 -0.39 -1.16 -25.99
CA MET A 161 0.52 -0.08 -26.39
C MET A 161 0.36 1.16 -25.51
N PHE A 162 -0.86 1.57 -25.22
CA PHE A 162 -1.13 2.71 -24.34
C PHE A 162 -0.55 2.47 -22.93
N ASN A 163 -0.85 1.30 -22.35
CA ASN A 163 -0.30 0.92 -21.03
C ASN A 163 1.23 0.91 -21.03
N PHE A 164 1.85 0.39 -22.10
CA PHE A 164 3.30 0.38 -22.23
C PHE A 164 3.90 1.78 -22.27
N LEU A 165 3.30 2.70 -23.04
CA LEU A 165 3.77 4.09 -23.11
C LEU A 165 3.65 4.82 -21.76
N VAL A 166 2.53 4.65 -21.05
CA VAL A 166 2.33 5.23 -19.72
C VAL A 166 3.35 4.67 -18.73
N LEU A 167 3.55 3.36 -18.72
CA LEU A 167 4.57 2.73 -17.86
C LEU A 167 5.96 3.21 -18.20
N LEU A 168 6.34 3.28 -19.47
CA LEU A 168 7.65 3.77 -19.91
C LEU A 168 7.91 5.18 -19.35
N MET A 169 6.94 6.09 -19.48
CA MET A 169 7.03 7.43 -18.94
C MET A 169 7.24 7.44 -17.43
N LEU A 170 6.45 6.64 -16.68
CA LEU A 170 6.56 6.54 -15.22
C LEU A 170 7.91 5.95 -14.78
N TRP A 171 8.43 4.94 -15.50
CA TRP A 171 9.73 4.34 -15.22
C TRP A 171 10.89 5.33 -15.50
N VAL A 172 10.81 6.09 -16.58
CA VAL A 172 11.79 7.15 -16.88
C VAL A 172 11.83 8.19 -15.76
N LEU A 173 10.68 8.62 -15.24
CA LEU A 173 10.59 9.53 -14.10
C LEU A 173 11.15 8.92 -12.81
N ALA A 174 10.83 7.67 -12.53
CA ALA A 174 11.32 6.97 -11.34
C ALA A 174 12.84 6.79 -11.34
N LEU A 175 13.43 6.52 -12.52
CA LEU A 175 14.87 6.37 -12.68
C LEU A 175 15.63 7.69 -12.66
N ASN A 176 14.93 8.81 -12.87
CA ASN A 176 15.51 10.15 -12.87
C ASN A 176 14.79 11.07 -11.88
N PRO A 177 14.83 10.79 -10.57
CA PRO A 177 14.04 11.49 -9.56
C PRO A 177 14.33 12.99 -9.51
N HIS A 178 15.52 13.42 -9.94
CA HIS A 178 15.91 14.83 -10.06
C HIS A 178 15.13 15.61 -11.15
N TRP A 179 14.39 14.91 -12.03
CA TRP A 179 13.52 15.58 -13.01
C TRP A 179 12.19 16.02 -12.37
N LEU A 180 11.74 15.36 -11.30
CA LEU A 180 10.48 15.70 -10.63
C LEU A 180 10.43 17.17 -10.17
N PRO A 181 11.44 17.70 -9.45
CA PRO A 181 11.47 19.11 -9.09
C PRO A 181 11.42 20.04 -10.32
N LYS A 182 12.22 19.73 -11.38
CA LYS A 182 12.28 20.54 -12.61
C LYS A 182 10.94 20.56 -13.35
N LEU A 183 10.26 19.43 -13.47
CA LEU A 183 8.93 19.33 -14.06
C LEU A 183 7.91 20.13 -13.26
N PHE A 184 7.96 20.02 -11.94
CA PHE A 184 7.06 20.73 -11.05
C PHE A 184 7.27 22.25 -11.11
N GLU A 185 8.51 22.71 -11.17
CA GLU A 185 8.86 24.12 -11.37
C GLU A 185 8.32 24.67 -12.69
N LYS A 186 8.39 23.87 -13.78
CA LYS A 186 7.89 24.26 -15.11
C LYS A 186 6.36 24.31 -15.17
N LEU A 187 5.68 23.42 -14.47
CA LEU A 187 4.20 23.32 -14.52
C LEU A 187 3.49 24.27 -13.57
N ASN A 188 4.11 24.68 -12.48
CA ASN A 188 3.45 25.44 -11.43
C ASN A 188 4.29 26.64 -10.93
N TRP A 189 4.27 27.72 -11.69
CA TRP A 189 4.98 28.97 -11.40
C TRP A 189 4.73 29.54 -9.99
N LYS A 190 3.49 29.43 -9.49
CA LYS A 190 3.13 29.97 -8.15
C LYS A 190 3.68 29.11 -7.01
N ALA A 191 3.78 27.80 -7.20
CA ALA A 191 4.30 26.87 -6.18
C ALA A 191 5.81 26.98 -6.00
N ASN A 192 6.57 27.47 -7.01
CA ASN A 192 8.01 27.67 -6.94
C ASN A 192 8.44 28.70 -5.88
N LYS A 193 7.54 29.59 -5.46
CA LYS A 193 7.77 30.56 -4.37
C LYS A 193 7.62 29.94 -2.96
N SER A 194 7.04 28.74 -2.84
CA SER A 194 6.80 28.12 -1.54
C SER A 194 8.01 27.36 -1.02
N GLN A 195 8.59 27.84 0.08
CA GLN A 195 9.71 27.17 0.77
C GLN A 195 9.37 25.74 1.21
N TRP A 196 8.10 25.46 1.50
CA TRP A 196 7.60 24.14 1.86
C TRP A 196 7.82 23.11 0.75
N ILE A 197 7.50 23.47 -0.48
CA ILE A 197 7.68 22.59 -1.67
C ILE A 197 9.17 22.34 -1.93
N LYS A 198 10.00 23.37 -1.83
CA LYS A 198 11.45 23.23 -1.99
C LYS A 198 12.05 22.25 -0.97
N ASN A 199 11.62 22.34 0.28
CA ASN A 199 12.11 21.45 1.34
C ASN A 199 11.65 20.00 1.12
N LEU A 200 10.42 19.78 0.63
CA LEU A 200 9.92 18.45 0.27
C LEU A 200 10.77 17.80 -0.82
N PHE A 201 11.16 18.56 -1.84
CA PHE A 201 12.02 18.07 -2.93
C PHE A 201 13.49 17.90 -2.54
N ARG A 202 13.98 18.56 -1.48
CA ARG A 202 15.37 18.36 -1.02
C ARG A 202 15.70 16.89 -0.77
N GLY A 203 14.80 16.12 -0.16
CA GLY A 203 15.00 14.68 0.05
C GLY A 203 15.18 13.91 -1.26
N VAL A 204 14.43 14.30 -2.30
CA VAL A 204 14.44 13.64 -3.60
C VAL A 204 15.66 14.03 -4.43
N GLN A 205 16.15 15.28 -4.31
CA GLN A 205 17.30 15.78 -5.08
C GLN A 205 18.61 15.04 -4.80
N HIS A 206 18.77 14.47 -3.61
CA HIS A 206 19.95 13.70 -3.24
C HIS A 206 19.97 12.27 -3.80
N LEU A 207 18.84 11.78 -4.30
CA LEU A 207 18.74 10.43 -4.85
C LEU A 207 19.41 10.35 -6.22
N ARG A 208 20.38 9.45 -6.34
CA ARG A 208 21.02 9.11 -7.59
C ARG A 208 20.22 8.04 -8.33
N ARG A 209 20.44 7.90 -9.62
CA ARG A 209 19.83 6.82 -10.43
C ARG A 209 20.04 5.42 -9.83
N ARG A 210 21.24 5.19 -9.25
CA ARG A 210 21.55 3.95 -8.54
C ARG A 210 20.62 3.71 -7.35
N ASP A 211 20.33 4.75 -6.57
CA ASP A 211 19.45 4.65 -5.41
C ASP A 211 18.02 4.31 -5.84
N SER A 212 17.54 4.95 -6.91
CA SER A 212 16.23 4.63 -7.51
C SER A 212 16.16 3.17 -7.96
N LEU A 213 17.18 2.65 -8.63
CA LEU A 213 17.23 1.24 -9.04
C LEU A 213 17.17 0.30 -7.82
N ILE A 214 17.92 0.57 -6.77
CA ILE A 214 17.92 -0.25 -5.55
C ILE A 214 16.52 -0.20 -4.89
N ILE A 215 15.91 0.97 -4.77
CA ILE A 215 14.57 1.15 -4.17
C ILE A 215 13.53 0.39 -4.99
N LEU A 216 13.56 0.48 -6.32
CA LEU A 216 12.66 -0.24 -7.22
C LEU A 216 12.86 -1.76 -7.13
N THR A 217 14.11 -2.23 -7.06
CA THR A 217 14.42 -3.66 -6.87
C THR A 217 13.87 -4.18 -5.55
N ILE A 218 14.05 -3.45 -4.44
CA ILE A 218 13.49 -3.84 -3.14
C ILE A 218 11.95 -3.82 -3.19
N SER A 219 11.35 -2.88 -3.92
CA SER A 219 9.89 -2.83 -4.13
C SER A 219 9.39 -4.03 -4.93
N MET A 220 10.16 -4.51 -5.92
CA MET A 220 9.85 -5.74 -6.66
C MET A 220 9.93 -6.98 -5.76
N VAL A 221 10.99 -7.09 -4.94
CA VAL A 221 11.12 -8.17 -3.94
C VAL A 221 9.93 -8.13 -2.99
N TRP A 222 9.50 -6.95 -2.54
CA TRP A 222 8.34 -6.80 -1.68
C TRP A 222 7.05 -7.28 -2.34
N LEU A 223 6.81 -6.96 -3.61
CA LEU A 223 5.67 -7.47 -4.37
C LEU A 223 5.69 -9.01 -4.44
N ILE A 224 6.84 -9.61 -4.76
CA ILE A 224 7.00 -11.06 -4.82
C ILE A 224 6.68 -11.70 -3.47
N VAL A 225 7.17 -11.14 -2.37
CA VAL A 225 6.87 -11.60 -1.00
C VAL A 225 5.37 -11.58 -0.73
N ILE A 226 4.66 -10.51 -1.12
CA ILE A 226 3.20 -10.43 -0.97
C ILE A 226 2.50 -11.52 -1.80
N ILE A 227 2.89 -11.72 -3.05
CA ILE A 227 2.29 -12.74 -3.94
C ILE A 227 2.49 -14.14 -3.36
N ILE A 228 3.71 -14.46 -2.89
CA ILE A 228 3.99 -15.75 -2.25
C ILE A 228 3.14 -15.92 -0.99
N GLN A 229 2.99 -14.87 -0.18
CA GLN A 229 2.16 -14.92 1.02
C GLN A 229 0.68 -15.20 0.70
N TYR A 230 0.12 -14.53 -0.31
CA TYR A 230 -1.23 -14.83 -0.80
C TYR A 230 -1.36 -16.26 -1.28
N HIS A 231 -0.36 -16.74 -2.06
CA HIS A 231 -0.34 -18.10 -2.56
C HIS A 231 -0.30 -19.14 -1.43
N LEU A 232 0.53 -18.92 -0.40
CA LEU A 232 0.59 -19.81 0.75
C LEU A 232 -0.76 -19.85 1.49
N ILE A 233 -1.41 -18.69 1.68
CA ILE A 233 -2.68 -18.66 2.41
C ILE A 233 -3.81 -19.26 1.59
N ILE A 234 -3.88 -19.06 0.26
CA ILE A 234 -4.91 -19.71 -0.57
C ILE A 234 -4.75 -21.24 -0.58
N LEU A 235 -3.50 -21.74 -0.58
CA LEU A 235 -3.22 -23.19 -0.47
C LEU A 235 -3.70 -23.80 0.85
N ALA A 236 -3.97 -23.01 1.87
CA ALA A 236 -4.59 -23.51 3.09
C ALA A 236 -6.04 -23.94 2.88
N PHE A 237 -6.72 -23.35 1.92
CA PHE A 237 -8.14 -23.58 1.64
C PHE A 237 -8.37 -24.40 0.37
N GLU A 238 -7.58 -24.16 -0.67
CA GLU A 238 -7.79 -24.76 -1.99
C GLU A 238 -6.47 -24.88 -2.74
N LYS A 239 -6.32 -25.95 -3.55
CA LYS A 239 -5.14 -26.16 -4.37
C LYS A 239 -5.20 -25.25 -5.59
N VAL A 240 -4.25 -24.32 -5.69
CA VAL A 240 -4.16 -23.32 -6.77
C VAL A 240 -2.74 -23.33 -7.35
N ASN A 241 -2.62 -23.20 -8.67
CA ASN A 241 -1.31 -23.04 -9.31
C ASN A 241 -0.71 -21.68 -8.97
N PHE A 242 0.62 -21.62 -8.78
CA PHE A 242 1.32 -20.37 -8.50
C PHE A 242 1.09 -19.28 -9.56
N THR A 243 1.06 -19.67 -10.85
CA THR A 243 0.79 -18.70 -11.94
C THR A 243 -0.59 -18.05 -11.81
N HIS A 244 -1.63 -18.81 -11.42
CA HIS A 244 -2.97 -18.26 -11.17
C HIS A 244 -2.96 -17.28 -9.99
N SER A 245 -2.27 -17.63 -8.91
CA SER A 245 -2.09 -16.71 -7.78
C SER A 245 -1.31 -15.46 -8.17
N PHE A 246 -0.24 -15.60 -8.96
CA PHE A 246 0.55 -14.47 -9.45
C PHE A 246 -0.33 -13.48 -10.24
N LEU A 247 -1.09 -13.97 -11.21
CA LEU A 247 -1.97 -13.15 -12.05
C LEU A 247 -3.10 -12.51 -11.24
N ALA A 248 -3.81 -13.31 -10.43
CA ALA A 248 -4.95 -12.83 -9.64
C ALA A 248 -4.54 -11.78 -8.61
N VAL A 249 -3.48 -12.05 -7.84
CA VAL A 249 -3.00 -11.14 -6.79
C VAL A 249 -2.43 -9.86 -7.37
N SER A 250 -1.65 -9.94 -8.46
CA SER A 250 -1.09 -8.75 -9.10
C SER A 250 -2.18 -7.83 -9.66
N ALA A 251 -3.22 -8.40 -10.28
CA ALA A 251 -4.38 -7.66 -10.75
C ALA A 251 -5.17 -7.05 -9.58
N ALA A 252 -5.36 -7.79 -8.48
CA ALA A 252 -6.05 -7.30 -7.29
C ALA A 252 -5.29 -6.14 -6.62
N LEU A 253 -3.97 -6.23 -6.50
CA LEU A 253 -3.13 -5.18 -5.95
C LEU A 253 -3.15 -3.91 -6.81
N PHE A 254 -3.17 -4.05 -8.14
CA PHE A 254 -3.34 -2.90 -9.04
C PHE A 254 -4.72 -2.25 -8.88
N THR A 255 -5.79 -3.04 -8.85
CA THR A 255 -7.15 -2.54 -8.62
C THR A 255 -7.25 -1.73 -7.32
N LYS A 256 -6.61 -2.21 -6.26
CA LYS A 256 -6.48 -1.49 -4.99
C LYS A 256 -5.76 -0.14 -5.13
N VAL A 257 -4.70 -0.08 -5.95
CA VAL A 257 -3.95 1.17 -6.19
C VAL A 257 -4.81 2.19 -6.95
N VAL A 258 -5.59 1.75 -7.93
CA VAL A 258 -6.43 2.62 -8.76
C VAL A 258 -7.69 3.09 -8.03
N LEU A 259 -8.21 2.28 -7.10
CA LEU A 259 -9.45 2.56 -6.37
C LEU A 259 -9.22 2.78 -4.86
N PRO A 260 -8.51 3.84 -4.42
CA PRO A 260 -8.26 4.10 -3.00
C PRO A 260 -9.48 4.74 -2.31
N ILE A 261 -10.67 4.10 -2.42
CA ILE A 261 -11.95 4.68 -2.01
C ILE A 261 -12.27 4.39 -0.55
N SER A 262 -11.84 3.21 -0.04
CA SER A 262 -12.20 2.74 1.30
C SER A 262 -11.08 2.96 2.33
N ILE A 263 -11.44 2.88 3.62
CA ILE A 263 -10.48 2.94 4.72
C ILE A 263 -9.79 1.57 4.85
N GLY A 264 -8.45 1.56 4.92
CA GLY A 264 -7.66 0.33 5.00
C GLY A 264 -7.83 -0.60 3.78
N ASP A 265 -8.35 -0.07 2.66
CA ASP A 265 -8.67 -0.79 1.43
C ASP A 265 -9.69 -1.93 1.63
N LEU A 266 -10.47 -1.89 2.72
CA LEU A 266 -11.50 -2.87 3.04
C LEU A 266 -12.59 -2.92 1.98
N GLY A 267 -13.00 -4.11 1.60
CA GLY A 267 -14.01 -4.38 0.57
C GLY A 267 -13.43 -4.38 -0.85
N ILE A 268 -12.55 -3.46 -1.20
CA ILE A 268 -11.94 -3.39 -2.54
C ILE A 268 -10.93 -4.52 -2.72
N ARG A 269 -10.04 -4.71 -1.75
CA ARG A 269 -9.06 -5.80 -1.79
C ARG A 269 -9.75 -7.16 -1.80
N GLU A 270 -10.71 -7.38 -0.91
CA GLU A 270 -11.46 -8.62 -0.80
C GLU A 270 -12.23 -8.89 -2.09
N GLY A 271 -12.95 -7.89 -2.60
CA GLY A 271 -13.72 -8.00 -3.85
C GLY A 271 -12.84 -8.26 -5.07
N ALA A 272 -11.73 -7.53 -5.21
CA ALA A 272 -10.79 -7.75 -6.30
C ALA A 272 -10.15 -9.16 -6.22
N THR A 273 -9.75 -9.59 -5.01
CA THR A 273 -9.18 -10.94 -4.82
C THR A 273 -10.18 -12.02 -5.21
N VAL A 274 -11.43 -11.93 -4.74
CA VAL A 274 -12.51 -12.87 -5.09
C VAL A 274 -12.73 -12.87 -6.60
N TYR A 275 -12.87 -11.70 -7.22
CA TYR A 275 -13.11 -11.58 -8.66
C TYR A 275 -11.99 -12.23 -9.50
N TYR A 276 -10.73 -11.86 -9.26
CA TYR A 276 -9.64 -12.37 -10.09
C TYR A 276 -9.32 -13.85 -9.84
N TYR A 277 -9.47 -14.35 -8.63
CA TYR A 277 -9.34 -15.79 -8.39
C TYR A 277 -10.49 -16.59 -9.00
N SER A 278 -11.70 -16.04 -9.09
CA SER A 278 -12.84 -16.72 -9.73
C SER A 278 -12.63 -16.97 -11.22
N LEU A 279 -11.82 -16.13 -11.89
CA LEU A 279 -11.42 -16.36 -13.30
C LEU A 279 -10.61 -17.66 -13.49
N PHE A 280 -10.08 -18.22 -12.42
CA PHE A 280 -9.34 -19.50 -12.39
C PHE A 280 -10.12 -20.61 -11.70
N ALA A 281 -11.44 -20.47 -11.61
CA ALA A 281 -12.34 -21.42 -10.95
C ALA A 281 -12.06 -21.67 -9.45
N VAL A 282 -11.35 -20.75 -8.79
CA VAL A 282 -11.13 -20.80 -7.32
C VAL A 282 -12.41 -20.36 -6.62
N SER A 283 -12.77 -21.05 -5.54
CA SER A 283 -13.98 -20.75 -4.79
C SER A 283 -13.96 -19.34 -4.19
N HIS A 284 -15.09 -18.64 -4.24
CA HIS A 284 -15.22 -17.29 -3.69
C HIS A 284 -14.89 -17.25 -2.20
N THR A 285 -15.24 -18.31 -1.47
CA THR A 285 -14.98 -18.44 -0.04
C THR A 285 -13.49 -18.53 0.27
N ALA A 286 -12.73 -19.38 -0.45
CA ALA A 286 -11.29 -19.49 -0.29
C ALA A 286 -10.58 -18.17 -0.60
N ALA A 287 -10.96 -17.51 -1.69
CA ALA A 287 -10.41 -16.23 -2.10
C ALA A 287 -10.71 -15.11 -1.08
N PHE A 288 -11.95 -15.05 -0.56
CA PHE A 288 -12.33 -14.07 0.47
C PHE A 288 -11.58 -14.29 1.78
N ASN A 289 -11.53 -15.54 2.26
CA ASN A 289 -10.81 -15.89 3.49
C ASN A 289 -9.32 -15.57 3.37
N THR A 290 -8.74 -15.82 2.19
CA THR A 290 -7.34 -15.45 1.91
C THR A 290 -7.13 -13.94 2.04
N ALA A 291 -7.96 -13.13 1.39
CA ALA A 291 -7.84 -11.68 1.44
C ALA A 291 -8.04 -11.13 2.86
N LEU A 292 -9.01 -11.70 3.62
CA LEU A 292 -9.28 -11.33 5.00
C LEU A 292 -8.09 -11.67 5.92
N LEU A 293 -7.50 -12.86 5.79
CA LEU A 293 -6.31 -13.25 6.57
C LEU A 293 -5.11 -12.37 6.24
N ILE A 294 -4.87 -12.06 4.97
CA ILE A 294 -3.82 -11.11 4.57
C ILE A 294 -4.03 -9.74 5.21
N PHE A 295 -5.29 -9.27 5.28
CA PHE A 295 -5.59 -8.02 5.98
C PHE A 295 -5.24 -8.09 7.46
N ILE A 296 -5.68 -9.14 8.14
CA ILE A 296 -5.39 -9.32 9.56
C ILE A 296 -3.88 -9.37 9.81
N ILE A 297 -3.17 -10.18 9.03
CA ILE A 297 -1.73 -10.41 9.20
C ILE A 297 -0.92 -9.16 8.88
N ASN A 298 -1.15 -8.52 7.73
CA ASN A 298 -0.26 -7.46 7.22
C ASN A 298 -0.67 -6.04 7.61
N PHE A 299 -1.92 -5.83 8.06
CA PHE A 299 -2.42 -4.50 8.41
C PHE A 299 -2.90 -4.42 9.84
N PHE A 300 -3.82 -5.30 10.24
CA PHE A 300 -4.47 -5.20 11.55
C PHE A 300 -3.49 -5.47 12.70
N ILE A 301 -2.73 -6.58 12.65
CA ILE A 301 -1.73 -6.91 13.67
C ILE A 301 -0.65 -5.83 13.79
N PRO A 302 0.03 -5.39 12.71
CA PRO A 302 0.99 -4.30 12.80
C PRO A 302 0.38 -2.98 13.25
N ALA A 303 -0.88 -2.67 12.91
CA ALA A 303 -1.56 -1.46 13.37
C ALA A 303 -1.82 -1.47 14.88
N ILE A 304 -2.19 -2.62 15.47
CA ILE A 304 -2.32 -2.77 16.91
C ILE A 304 -0.98 -2.54 17.60
N ILE A 305 0.09 -3.17 17.11
CA ILE A 305 1.44 -2.99 17.67
C ILE A 305 1.88 -1.53 17.54
N GLY A 306 1.61 -0.92 16.39
CA GLY A 306 2.00 0.47 16.11
C GLY A 306 1.17 1.51 16.86
N SER A 307 -0.04 1.16 17.35
CA SER A 307 -0.87 2.07 18.15
C SER A 307 -0.15 2.54 19.43
N TYR A 308 0.66 1.69 20.02
CA TYR A 308 1.51 2.07 21.15
C TYR A 308 2.39 3.30 20.84
N PHE A 309 2.96 3.37 19.64
CA PHE A 309 3.82 4.50 19.24
C PHE A 309 3.01 5.76 18.92
N VAL A 310 1.76 5.62 18.50
CA VAL A 310 0.85 6.78 18.32
C VAL A 310 0.50 7.39 19.67
N PHE A 311 0.14 6.56 20.65
CA PHE A 311 -0.19 7.03 22.01
C PHE A 311 1.02 7.64 22.71
N SER A 312 2.21 7.06 22.58
CA SER A 312 3.43 7.59 23.20
C SER A 312 3.76 9.02 22.72
N LEU A 313 3.59 9.31 21.42
CA LEU A 313 3.81 10.65 20.88
C LEU A 313 2.79 11.68 21.35
N THR A 314 1.52 11.28 21.49
CA THR A 314 0.46 12.19 21.98
C THR A 314 0.66 12.51 23.46
N TRP A 315 1.05 11.51 24.26
CA TRP A 315 1.34 11.67 25.68
C TRP A 315 2.51 12.62 25.95
N GLU A 316 3.63 12.48 25.22
CA GLU A 316 4.78 13.38 25.35
C GLU A 316 4.42 14.84 24.99
N LYS A 317 3.58 15.05 23.97
CA LYS A 317 3.11 16.40 23.60
C LYS A 317 2.26 17.03 24.71
N SER A 318 1.34 16.26 25.28
CA SER A 318 0.50 16.71 26.39
C SER A 318 1.36 17.12 27.60
N LYS A 319 2.32 16.28 28.00
CA LYS A 319 3.22 16.57 29.14
C LYS A 319 4.05 17.83 28.94
N ASN A 320 4.55 18.07 27.71
CA ASN A 320 5.32 19.26 27.39
C ASN A 320 4.48 20.54 27.30
N GLN A 321 3.17 20.42 26.98
CA GLN A 321 2.24 21.55 27.02
C GLN A 321 1.93 21.95 28.48
N THR A 322 1.60 20.96 29.31
CA THR A 322 1.32 21.20 30.73
C THR A 322 2.55 21.78 31.46
N ALA A 323 3.77 21.33 31.14
CA ALA A 323 4.99 21.88 31.69
C ALA A 323 5.27 23.33 31.25
N LYS A 324 4.82 23.73 30.04
CA LYS A 324 4.94 25.12 29.54
C LYS A 324 3.87 26.05 30.12
N GLU A 325 2.71 25.51 30.51
CA GLU A 325 1.64 26.29 31.16
C GLU A 325 1.91 26.51 32.66
N LEU A 326 2.82 25.72 33.27
CA LEU A 326 3.21 25.80 34.67
C LEU A 326 4.53 26.57 34.89
N SER A 327 5.25 26.93 33.81
CA SER A 327 6.47 27.75 33.81
C SER A 327 6.18 29.19 33.40
#